data_e8d6b176b461dadae91d8e2ba02ea252
#
_entry.id   e8d6b176b461dadae91d8e2ba02ea252
#
_cell.length_a   1.000
_cell.length_b   1.000
_cell.length_c   1.000
_cell.angle_alpha   90.00
_cell.angle_beta   90.00
_cell.angle_gamma   90.00
#
_symmetry.space_group_name_H-M   'P 1'
#
loop_
_entity.id
_entity.type
_entity.pdbx_description
1 polymer ?
#
loop_
_entity_poly.entity_id
_entity_poly.type
_entity_poly.pdbx_seq_one_letter_code
_entity_poly.pdbx_strand_id
1 'polypeptide(L)'
;MRDHFESVTRQIAAGLKGGERFLANYRAEDSTFIRFNTSAVRQGGHVHEIDLALTLIDGRRQAEEMISLTGRAGEDSGRIALALDELRTAVAASPEDPYLLVSETPRNSERRMGGVMPEPAEIVDAVLEAGRGRDLVGFFASGPVWTGFANAAGQTNWDEAHSFNADWSFYAGGDKAVKTAHAGF
;
A
#
# COMPACT_ATOMS: atom_id res chain seq x y z
N MET A 1 -9.03 2.28 -7.88
CA MET A 1 -8.78 1.55 -6.62
C MET A 1 -9.92 1.65 -5.62
N ARG A 2 -10.55 2.81 -5.43
CA ARG A 2 -11.65 2.95 -4.45
C ARG A 2 -12.82 1.97 -4.66
N ASP A 3 -13.34 1.86 -5.88
CA ASP A 3 -14.46 0.94 -6.18
C ASP A 3 -14.09 -0.52 -5.89
N HIS A 4 -12.82 -0.88 -6.12
CA HIS A 4 -12.30 -2.21 -5.78
C HIS A 4 -12.28 -2.41 -4.26
N PHE A 5 -11.74 -1.47 -3.48
CA PHE A 5 -11.77 -1.49 -2.02
C PHE A 5 -13.21 -1.63 -1.47
N GLU A 6 -14.15 -0.84 -1.99
CA GLU A 6 -15.56 -0.93 -1.58
C GLU A 6 -16.18 -2.29 -1.95
N SER A 7 -15.81 -2.86 -3.10
CA SER A 7 -16.24 -4.20 -3.49
C SER A 7 -15.70 -5.27 -2.55
N VAL A 8 -14.40 -5.22 -2.23
CA VAL A 8 -13.74 -6.11 -1.26
C VAL A 8 -14.44 -6.03 0.10
N THR A 9 -14.68 -4.83 0.60
CA THR A 9 -15.34 -4.60 1.89
C THR A 9 -16.76 -5.19 1.93
N ARG A 10 -17.54 -5.00 0.85
CA ARG A 10 -18.89 -5.61 0.74
C ARG A 10 -18.83 -7.14 0.73
N GLN A 11 -17.85 -7.72 0.06
CA GLN A 11 -17.68 -9.18 0.00
C GLN A 11 -17.31 -9.76 1.38
N ILE A 12 -16.41 -9.10 2.11
CA ILE A 12 -16.07 -9.49 3.49
C ILE A 12 -17.32 -9.43 4.37
N ALA A 13 -18.04 -8.31 4.35
CA ALA A 13 -19.24 -8.12 5.15
C ALA A 13 -20.34 -9.16 4.83
N ALA A 14 -20.52 -9.50 3.56
CA ALA A 14 -21.47 -10.52 3.13
C ALA A 14 -21.06 -11.95 3.51
N GLY A 15 -19.76 -12.19 3.69
CA GLY A 15 -19.19 -13.48 4.08
C GLY A 15 -19.20 -13.75 5.60
N LEU A 16 -19.54 -12.75 6.44
CA LEU A 16 -19.56 -12.91 7.91
C LEU A 16 -20.69 -13.85 8.35
N LYS A 17 -20.45 -14.55 9.47
CA LYS A 17 -21.41 -15.48 10.08
C LYS A 17 -21.65 -15.10 11.55
N GLY A 18 -22.90 -15.17 11.99
CA GLY A 18 -23.26 -14.94 13.39
C GLY A 18 -22.83 -13.57 13.93
N GLY A 19 -22.07 -13.58 15.02
CA GLY A 19 -21.54 -12.35 15.66
C GLY A 19 -20.15 -11.95 15.22
N GLU A 20 -19.64 -12.52 14.11
CA GLU A 20 -18.33 -12.19 13.58
C GLU A 20 -18.22 -10.70 13.22
N ARG A 21 -17.05 -10.14 13.48
CA ARG A 21 -16.67 -8.76 13.08
C ARG A 21 -15.37 -8.82 12.30
N PHE A 22 -15.09 -7.79 11.53
CA PHE A 22 -13.83 -7.68 10.78
C PHE A 22 -13.20 -6.31 10.92
N LEU A 23 -11.88 -6.28 10.72
CA LEU A 23 -11.10 -5.11 10.37
C LEU A 23 -10.42 -5.40 9.04
N ALA A 24 -10.47 -4.46 8.11
CA ALA A 24 -9.84 -4.58 6.80
C ALA A 24 -8.94 -3.38 6.56
N ASN A 25 -7.63 -3.63 6.47
CA ASN A 25 -6.65 -2.64 6.05
C ASN A 25 -6.22 -2.97 4.62
N TYR A 26 -6.61 -2.09 3.70
CA TYR A 26 -6.32 -2.20 2.27
C TYR A 26 -5.17 -1.27 1.91
N ARG A 27 -4.20 -1.77 1.18
CA ARG A 27 -3.12 -0.99 0.60
C ARG A 27 -2.97 -1.34 -0.87
N ALA A 28 -2.82 -0.32 -1.71
CA ALA A 28 -2.46 -0.52 -3.11
C ALA A 28 -1.40 0.50 -3.52
N GLU A 29 -0.55 0.10 -4.44
CA GLU A 29 0.50 0.92 -5.02
C GLU A 29 0.56 0.67 -6.53
N ASP A 30 0.77 1.74 -7.29
CA ASP A 30 1.01 1.69 -8.74
C ASP A 30 2.11 2.71 -9.06
N SER A 31 3.37 2.32 -8.88
CA SER A 31 4.50 3.22 -8.94
C SER A 31 5.57 2.78 -9.94
N THR A 32 6.24 3.77 -10.51
CA THR A 32 7.44 3.59 -11.34
C THR A 32 8.65 3.95 -10.51
N PHE A 33 9.70 3.15 -10.59
CA PHE A 33 10.99 3.48 -10.01
C PHE A 33 12.12 3.42 -11.03
N ILE A 34 13.13 4.27 -10.83
CA ILE A 34 14.31 4.33 -11.68
C ILE A 34 15.53 4.42 -10.77
N ARG A 35 16.49 3.52 -10.97
CA ARG A 35 17.78 3.53 -10.28
C ARG A 35 18.86 4.02 -11.20
N PHE A 36 19.71 4.90 -10.68
CA PHE A 36 20.86 5.47 -11.37
C PHE A 36 22.14 4.99 -10.72
N ASN A 37 23.15 4.74 -11.52
CA ASN A 37 24.50 4.45 -11.05
C ASN A 37 25.51 4.94 -12.09
N THR A 38 26.62 5.54 -11.63
CA THR A 38 27.63 6.11 -12.54
C THR A 38 27.03 7.02 -13.60
N SER A 39 26.10 7.88 -13.19
CA SER A 39 25.37 8.84 -14.02
C SER A 39 24.69 8.21 -15.25
N ALA A 40 24.22 6.98 -15.10
CA ALA A 40 23.44 6.25 -16.09
C ALA A 40 22.24 5.55 -15.44
N VAL A 41 21.21 5.29 -16.24
CA VAL A 41 20.09 4.44 -15.78
C VAL A 41 20.62 3.02 -15.61
N ARG A 42 20.55 2.50 -14.39
CA ARG A 42 20.90 1.12 -14.07
C ARG A 42 19.71 0.16 -14.18
N GLN A 43 18.56 0.61 -13.72
CA GLN A 43 17.34 -0.20 -13.66
C GLN A 43 16.12 0.72 -13.66
N GLY A 44 15.13 0.39 -14.47
CA GLY A 44 13.77 0.89 -14.36
C GLY A 44 12.83 -0.25 -13.99
N GLY A 45 11.74 0.05 -13.33
CA GLY A 45 10.71 -0.92 -12.98
C GLY A 45 9.39 -0.27 -12.62
N HIS A 46 8.38 -1.12 -12.58
CA HIS A 46 7.02 -0.74 -12.20
C HIS A 46 6.55 -1.68 -11.09
N VAL A 47 5.90 -1.12 -10.08
CA VAL A 47 5.30 -1.85 -8.97
C VAL A 47 3.80 -1.67 -9.06
N HIS A 48 3.09 -2.78 -9.18
CA HIS A 48 1.63 -2.82 -9.05
C HIS A 48 1.30 -3.88 -8.02
N GLU A 49 0.84 -3.46 -6.85
CA GLU A 49 0.61 -4.32 -5.71
C GLU A 49 -0.67 -3.91 -5.00
N ILE A 50 -1.45 -4.90 -4.57
CA ILE A 50 -2.67 -4.70 -3.79
C ILE A 50 -2.69 -5.73 -2.68
N ASP A 51 -2.65 -5.25 -1.44
CA ASP A 51 -2.67 -6.08 -0.24
C ASP A 51 -3.86 -5.74 0.65
N LEU A 52 -4.38 -6.76 1.29
CA LEU A 52 -5.43 -6.68 2.28
C LEU A 52 -5.01 -7.41 3.55
N ALA A 53 -4.78 -6.68 4.64
CA ALA A 53 -4.72 -7.30 5.97
C ALA A 53 -6.15 -7.42 6.51
N LEU A 54 -6.63 -8.65 6.59
CA LEU A 54 -7.97 -8.98 7.08
C LEU A 54 -7.89 -9.59 8.46
N THR A 55 -8.47 -8.91 9.45
CA THR A 55 -8.63 -9.43 10.80
C THR A 55 -10.07 -9.90 10.97
N LEU A 56 -10.27 -11.15 11.36
CA LEU A 56 -11.56 -11.70 11.81
C LEU A 56 -11.62 -11.72 13.32
N ILE A 57 -12.76 -11.30 13.87
CA ILE A 57 -12.99 -11.22 15.31
C ILE A 57 -14.28 -11.98 15.64
N ASP A 58 -14.23 -12.92 16.58
CA ASP A 58 -15.38 -13.58 17.14
C ASP A 58 -15.31 -13.52 18.68
N GLY A 59 -16.28 -12.86 19.30
CA GLY A 59 -16.25 -12.56 20.73
C GLY A 59 -15.02 -11.77 21.13
N ARG A 60 -14.11 -12.43 21.88
CA ARG A 60 -12.83 -11.88 22.38
C ARG A 60 -11.61 -12.51 21.71
N ARG A 61 -11.79 -13.21 20.61
CA ARG A 61 -10.73 -13.88 19.86
C ARG A 61 -10.57 -13.20 18.52
N GLN A 62 -9.35 -13.16 18.02
CA GLN A 62 -9.04 -12.60 16.71
C GLN A 62 -7.90 -13.36 16.05
N ALA A 63 -7.88 -13.30 14.73
CA ALA A 63 -6.77 -13.71 13.89
C ALA A 63 -6.70 -12.78 12.67
N GLU A 64 -5.51 -12.61 12.12
CA GLU A 64 -5.25 -11.77 10.95
C GLU A 64 -4.52 -12.56 9.87
N GLU A 65 -4.85 -12.25 8.63
CA GLU A 65 -4.18 -12.78 7.44
C GLU A 65 -3.92 -11.68 6.44
N MET A 66 -2.76 -11.74 5.77
CA MET A 66 -2.41 -10.86 4.66
C MET A 66 -2.73 -11.55 3.33
N ILE A 67 -3.55 -10.91 2.51
CA ILE A 67 -4.04 -11.43 1.24
C ILE A 67 -3.57 -10.51 0.12
N SER A 68 -2.79 -11.02 -0.83
CA SER A 68 -2.50 -10.28 -2.06
C SER A 68 -3.68 -10.41 -3.03
N LEU A 69 -4.17 -9.27 -3.50
CA LEU A 69 -5.31 -9.15 -4.40
C LEU A 69 -4.86 -8.84 -5.83
N THR A 70 -5.72 -9.13 -6.79
CA THR A 70 -5.44 -8.91 -8.22
C THR A 70 -6.00 -7.59 -8.76
N GLY A 71 -6.87 -6.92 -8.01
CA GLY A 71 -7.65 -5.77 -8.46
C GLY A 71 -8.88 -6.15 -9.30
N ARG A 72 -9.13 -7.45 -9.50
CA ARG A 72 -10.29 -7.98 -10.22
C ARG A 72 -11.26 -8.64 -9.26
N ALA A 73 -12.35 -7.95 -8.97
CA ALA A 73 -13.31 -8.34 -7.94
C ALA A 73 -13.81 -9.79 -8.06
N GLY A 74 -13.95 -10.32 -9.28
CA GLY A 74 -14.37 -11.71 -9.53
C GLY A 74 -13.33 -12.76 -9.11
N GLU A 75 -12.04 -12.47 -9.31
CA GLU A 75 -10.95 -13.37 -8.89
C GLU A 75 -10.69 -13.25 -7.39
N ASP A 76 -10.77 -12.03 -6.87
CA ASP A 76 -10.49 -11.74 -5.47
C ASP A 76 -11.58 -12.27 -4.54
N SER A 77 -12.82 -12.45 -5.02
CA SER A 77 -13.91 -13.03 -4.22
C SER A 77 -13.58 -14.42 -3.68
N GLY A 78 -12.95 -15.28 -4.50
CA GLY A 78 -12.52 -16.60 -4.07
C GLY A 78 -11.43 -16.55 -3.00
N ARG A 79 -10.48 -15.63 -3.13
CA ARG A 79 -9.41 -15.44 -2.16
C ARG A 79 -9.94 -14.96 -0.81
N ILE A 80 -10.87 -14.00 -0.84
CA ILE A 80 -11.52 -13.47 0.37
C ILE A 80 -12.34 -14.55 1.09
N ALA A 81 -13.09 -15.37 0.32
CA ALA A 81 -13.87 -16.44 0.90
C ALA A 81 -12.98 -17.51 1.57
N LEU A 82 -11.87 -17.88 0.93
CA LEU A 82 -10.90 -18.82 1.49
C LEU A 82 -10.27 -18.26 2.77
N ALA A 83 -9.79 -17.02 2.74
CA ALA A 83 -9.21 -16.36 3.91
C ALA A 83 -10.18 -16.27 5.09
N LEU A 84 -11.46 -15.98 4.85
CA LEU A 84 -12.47 -16.00 5.92
C LEU A 84 -12.63 -17.38 6.56
N ASP A 85 -12.55 -18.47 5.78
CA ASP A 85 -12.64 -19.83 6.32
C ASP A 85 -11.37 -20.24 7.07
N GLU A 86 -10.20 -19.84 6.60
CA GLU A 86 -8.91 -20.04 7.29
C GLU A 86 -8.85 -19.25 8.59
N LEU A 87 -9.26 -17.97 8.56
CA LEU A 87 -9.34 -17.11 9.73
C LEU A 87 -10.31 -17.66 10.79
N ARG A 88 -11.46 -18.24 10.41
CA ARG A 88 -12.37 -18.89 11.36
C ARG A 88 -11.69 -20.03 12.12
N THR A 89 -10.91 -20.84 11.40
CA THR A 89 -10.13 -21.91 12.01
C THR A 89 -9.10 -21.37 12.98
N ALA A 90 -8.39 -20.30 12.59
CA ALA A 90 -7.38 -19.65 13.41
C ALA A 90 -8.00 -18.98 14.66
N VAL A 91 -9.10 -18.25 14.50
CA VAL A 91 -9.82 -17.60 15.61
C VAL A 91 -10.30 -18.63 16.63
N ALA A 92 -10.85 -19.77 16.17
CA ALA A 92 -11.31 -20.83 17.08
C ALA A 92 -10.16 -21.42 17.93
N ALA A 93 -8.93 -21.44 17.39
CA ALA A 93 -7.73 -21.92 18.07
C ALA A 93 -7.02 -20.83 18.89
N SER A 94 -7.35 -19.56 18.70
CA SER A 94 -6.70 -18.43 19.38
C SER A 94 -7.15 -18.32 20.85
N PRO A 95 -6.28 -17.87 21.77
CA PRO A 95 -6.69 -17.53 23.12
C PRO A 95 -7.61 -16.30 23.12
N GLU A 96 -8.43 -16.17 24.16
CA GLU A 96 -9.19 -14.95 24.39
C GLU A 96 -8.26 -13.81 24.80
N ASP A 97 -8.45 -12.64 24.18
CA ASP A 97 -7.81 -11.40 24.58
C ASP A 97 -8.77 -10.59 25.49
N PRO A 98 -8.51 -10.51 26.81
CA PRO A 98 -9.35 -9.75 27.72
C PRO A 98 -9.32 -8.24 27.46
N TYR A 99 -8.35 -7.75 26.69
CA TYR A 99 -8.15 -6.34 26.38
C TYR A 99 -8.58 -5.97 24.97
N LEU A 100 -9.13 -6.92 24.20
CA LEU A 100 -9.58 -6.65 22.85
C LEU A 100 -10.66 -5.56 22.85
N LEU A 101 -10.31 -4.43 22.27
CA LEU A 101 -11.17 -3.26 22.16
C LEU A 101 -11.27 -2.82 20.71
N VAL A 102 -12.47 -2.84 20.14
CA VAL A 102 -12.75 -2.43 18.78
C VAL A 102 -13.77 -1.29 18.82
N SER A 103 -13.51 -0.21 18.11
CA SER A 103 -14.44 0.92 18.02
C SER A 103 -15.71 0.50 17.27
N GLU A 104 -16.85 0.74 17.91
CA GLU A 104 -18.19 0.51 17.33
C GLU A 104 -18.81 1.80 16.76
N THR A 105 -18.13 2.95 16.93
CA THR A 105 -18.61 4.23 16.44
C THR A 105 -17.86 4.60 15.15
N PRO A 106 -18.51 4.57 13.97
CA PRO A 106 -17.87 4.90 12.72
C PRO A 106 -17.37 6.35 12.70
N ARG A 107 -16.13 6.54 12.21
CA ARG A 107 -15.52 7.84 11.93
C ARG A 107 -14.97 7.82 10.52
N ASN A 108 -15.85 8.10 9.56
CA ASN A 108 -15.49 8.05 8.15
C ASN A 108 -14.64 9.24 7.74
N SER A 109 -13.69 9.00 6.86
CA SER A 109 -12.85 10.05 6.29
C SER A 109 -12.48 9.72 4.85
N GLU A 110 -12.25 10.76 4.07
CA GLU A 110 -11.69 10.67 2.74
C GLU A 110 -10.66 11.76 2.56
N ARG A 111 -9.50 11.41 2.04
CA ARG A 111 -8.45 12.35 1.67
C ARG A 111 -7.90 11.98 0.30
N ARG A 112 -7.67 13.00 -0.51
CA ARG A 112 -6.94 12.88 -1.79
C ARG A 112 -5.88 13.95 -1.83
N MET A 113 -4.65 13.52 -2.07
CA MET A 113 -3.49 14.40 -2.18
C MET A 113 -2.73 14.05 -3.44
N GLY A 114 -2.28 15.06 -4.14
CA GLY A 114 -1.43 14.84 -5.30
C GLY A 114 -1.42 16.02 -6.24
N GLY A 115 -0.37 16.08 -7.05
CA GLY A 115 -0.14 17.05 -8.09
C GLY A 115 0.07 16.36 -9.44
N VAL A 116 0.54 17.14 -10.40
CA VAL A 116 1.00 16.61 -11.69
C VAL A 116 2.40 16.05 -11.48
N MET A 117 2.54 14.73 -11.66
CA MET A 117 3.86 14.10 -11.66
C MET A 117 4.51 14.25 -13.04
N PRO A 118 5.81 14.57 -13.10
CA PRO A 118 6.55 14.55 -14.36
C PRO A 118 6.55 13.13 -14.97
N GLU A 119 6.59 13.08 -16.28
CA GLU A 119 6.74 11.81 -16.96
C GLU A 119 8.11 11.17 -16.64
N PRO A 120 8.19 9.83 -16.51
CA PRO A 120 9.45 9.15 -16.18
C PRO A 120 10.62 9.52 -17.11
N ALA A 121 10.35 9.75 -18.38
CA ALA A 121 11.38 10.17 -19.35
C ALA A 121 11.95 11.55 -19.01
N GLU A 122 11.13 12.50 -18.61
CA GLU A 122 11.57 13.86 -18.21
C GLU A 122 12.47 13.80 -16.99
N ILE A 123 12.15 12.94 -16.03
CA ILE A 123 12.98 12.71 -14.83
C ILE A 123 14.34 12.11 -15.22
N VAL A 124 14.34 11.09 -16.10
CA VAL A 124 15.58 10.49 -16.60
C VAL A 124 16.47 11.54 -17.24
N ASP A 125 15.93 12.33 -18.16
CA ASP A 125 16.68 13.36 -18.88
C ASP A 125 17.26 14.42 -17.92
N ALA A 126 16.47 14.90 -16.96
CA ALA A 126 16.90 15.86 -15.96
C ALA A 126 18.03 15.31 -15.05
N VAL A 127 17.90 14.06 -14.59
CA VAL A 127 18.90 13.43 -13.73
C VAL A 127 20.20 13.15 -14.50
N LEU A 128 20.11 12.64 -15.73
CA LEU A 128 21.28 12.39 -16.57
C LEU A 128 22.02 13.68 -16.93
N GLU A 129 21.29 14.77 -17.18
CA GLU A 129 21.90 16.07 -17.44
C GLU A 129 22.63 16.59 -16.19
N ALA A 130 22.00 16.53 -15.02
CA ALA A 130 22.63 16.91 -13.75
C ALA A 130 23.85 16.06 -13.39
N GLY A 131 23.82 14.77 -13.79
CA GLY A 131 24.90 13.80 -13.57
C GLY A 131 26.05 13.91 -14.55
N ARG A 132 25.94 14.70 -15.63
CA ARG A 132 26.94 14.75 -16.69
C ARG A 132 28.33 15.12 -16.18
N GLY A 133 29.31 14.25 -16.48
CA GLY A 133 30.70 14.43 -16.04
C GLY A 133 30.93 14.26 -14.54
N ARG A 134 29.99 13.66 -13.83
CA ARG A 134 30.03 13.40 -12.39
C ARG A 134 29.75 11.92 -12.12
N ASP A 135 29.97 11.48 -10.90
CA ASP A 135 29.58 10.14 -10.43
C ASP A 135 28.32 10.26 -9.56
N LEU A 136 27.17 10.10 -10.23
CA LEU A 136 25.85 10.14 -9.60
C LEU A 136 25.35 8.71 -9.34
N VAL A 137 24.88 8.46 -8.12
CA VAL A 137 24.15 7.27 -7.71
C VAL A 137 22.85 7.72 -7.05
N GLY A 138 21.73 7.06 -7.36
CA GLY A 138 20.49 7.42 -6.73
C GLY A 138 19.30 6.62 -7.23
N PHE A 139 18.14 7.02 -6.76
CA PHE A 139 16.88 6.49 -7.28
C PHE A 139 15.79 7.57 -7.31
N PHE A 140 14.83 7.35 -8.17
CA PHE A 140 13.57 8.06 -8.22
C PHE A 140 12.43 7.03 -8.19
N ALA A 141 11.38 7.32 -7.43
CA ALA A 141 10.14 6.55 -7.44
C ALA A 141 8.97 7.52 -7.40
N SER A 142 7.94 7.27 -8.18
CA SER A 142 6.71 8.06 -8.16
C SER A 142 5.50 7.24 -8.57
N GLY A 143 4.36 7.60 -8.03
CA GLY A 143 3.08 6.99 -8.38
C GLY A 143 2.02 7.19 -7.31
N PRO A 144 0.80 6.74 -7.60
CA PRO A 144 -0.27 6.71 -6.63
C PRO A 144 -0.10 5.57 -5.63
N VAL A 145 -0.40 5.89 -4.37
CA VAL A 145 -0.56 4.95 -3.26
C VAL A 145 -1.95 5.15 -2.67
N TRP A 146 -2.64 4.07 -2.42
CA TRP A 146 -3.98 4.08 -1.84
C TRP A 146 -3.99 3.29 -0.54
N THR A 147 -4.65 3.83 0.47
CA THR A 147 -4.93 3.11 1.71
C THR A 147 -6.41 3.18 2.04
N GLY A 148 -6.97 2.05 2.45
CA GLY A 148 -8.34 1.94 2.88
C GLY A 148 -8.43 1.23 4.22
N PHE A 149 -9.35 1.67 5.07
CA PHE A 149 -9.74 0.96 6.27
C PHE A 149 -11.25 0.79 6.30
N ALA A 150 -11.71 -0.40 6.66
CA ALA A 150 -13.13 -0.67 6.91
C ALA A 150 -13.31 -1.64 8.07
N ASN A 151 -14.47 -1.57 8.72
CA ASN A 151 -14.83 -2.50 9.78
C ASN A 151 -16.33 -2.88 9.75
N ALA A 152 -16.69 -3.87 10.55
CA ALA A 152 -18.06 -4.35 10.67
C ALA A 152 -19.05 -3.31 11.27
N ALA A 153 -18.57 -2.27 11.94
CA ALA A 153 -19.41 -1.18 12.47
C ALA A 153 -19.78 -0.15 11.40
N GLY A 154 -19.36 -0.33 10.15
CA GLY A 154 -19.64 0.58 9.04
C GLY A 154 -18.65 1.73 8.91
N GLN A 155 -17.52 1.69 9.60
CA GLN A 155 -16.45 2.65 9.39
C GLN A 155 -15.78 2.41 8.05
N THR A 156 -15.52 3.50 7.31
CA THR A 156 -14.79 3.50 6.06
C THR A 156 -13.88 4.72 6.01
N ASN A 157 -12.59 4.49 5.83
CA ASN A 157 -11.60 5.53 5.62
C ASN A 157 -10.88 5.27 4.31
N TRP A 158 -10.64 6.32 3.53
CA TRP A 158 -9.94 6.25 2.26
C TRP A 158 -8.91 7.35 2.16
N ASP A 159 -7.72 6.99 1.74
CA ASP A 159 -6.63 7.91 1.46
C ASP A 159 -6.01 7.58 0.10
N GLU A 160 -5.81 8.60 -0.72
CA GLU A 160 -5.14 8.52 -2.01
C GLU A 160 -4.07 9.59 -2.06
N ALA A 161 -2.83 9.19 -2.29
CA ALA A 161 -1.71 10.10 -2.43
C ALA A 161 -0.92 9.77 -3.70
N HIS A 162 -0.75 10.77 -4.55
CA HIS A 162 0.25 10.73 -5.62
C HIS A 162 1.51 11.37 -5.07
N SER A 163 2.57 10.61 -4.98
CA SER A 163 3.81 11.08 -4.35
C SER A 163 5.03 10.71 -5.18
N PHE A 164 6.12 11.43 -4.91
CA PHE A 164 7.43 11.03 -5.41
C PHE A 164 8.47 11.01 -4.30
N ASN A 165 9.48 10.21 -4.51
CA ASN A 165 10.69 10.17 -3.69
C ASN A 165 11.91 10.14 -4.61
N ALA A 166 12.85 11.02 -4.35
CA ALA A 166 14.09 11.15 -5.08
C ALA A 166 15.26 11.23 -4.10
N ASP A 167 16.21 10.33 -4.22
CA ASP A 167 17.38 10.25 -3.35
C ASP A 167 18.62 10.04 -4.23
N TRP A 168 19.62 10.90 -4.11
CA TRP A 168 20.87 10.77 -4.85
C TRP A 168 22.07 11.28 -4.10
N SER A 169 23.21 10.74 -4.51
CA SER A 169 24.53 11.11 -4.03
C SER A 169 25.46 11.39 -5.21
N PHE A 170 26.25 12.43 -5.10
CA PHE A 170 27.38 12.71 -5.99
C PHE A 170 28.67 12.38 -5.29
N TYR A 171 29.45 11.49 -5.87
CA TYR A 171 30.77 11.13 -5.37
C TYR A 171 31.82 12.12 -5.91
N ALA A 172 32.60 12.70 -4.99
CA ALA A 172 33.58 13.75 -5.29
C ALA A 172 35.03 13.27 -5.21
N GLY A 173 35.22 11.96 -5.26
CA GLY A 173 36.54 11.30 -5.17
C GLY A 173 36.69 10.46 -3.91
N GLY A 174 37.17 9.24 -4.09
CA GLY A 174 37.31 8.24 -3.03
C GLY A 174 35.97 7.88 -2.39
N ASP A 175 35.90 8.03 -1.08
CA ASP A 175 34.74 7.69 -0.25
C ASP A 175 33.84 8.89 0.09
N LYS A 176 34.12 10.07 -0.45
CA LYS A 176 33.36 11.28 -0.14
C LYS A 176 32.20 11.47 -1.10
N ALA A 177 30.99 11.61 -0.54
CA ALA A 177 29.78 11.89 -1.29
C ALA A 177 28.97 13.03 -0.66
N VAL A 178 28.29 13.80 -1.50
CA VAL A 178 27.24 14.73 -1.10
C VAL A 178 25.90 14.08 -1.41
N LYS A 179 25.05 13.97 -0.42
CA LYS A 179 23.72 13.37 -0.53
C LYS A 179 22.62 14.44 -0.48
N THR A 180 21.59 14.23 -1.26
CA THR A 180 20.34 14.99 -1.16
C THR A 180 19.14 14.05 -1.33
N ALA A 181 18.02 14.41 -0.73
CA ALA A 181 16.77 13.68 -0.89
C ALA A 181 15.60 14.67 -0.96
N HIS A 182 14.64 14.38 -1.80
CA HIS A 182 13.41 15.12 -1.95
C HIS A 182 12.22 14.18 -2.00
N ALA A 183 11.16 14.56 -1.32
CA ALA A 183 9.88 13.86 -1.39
C ALA A 183 8.76 14.91 -1.44
N GLY A 184 7.66 14.57 -2.10
CA GLY A 184 6.52 15.47 -2.24
C GLY A 184 5.27 14.77 -2.78
N PHE A 185 4.21 15.55 -2.89
CA PHE A 185 2.88 15.14 -3.36
C PHE A 185 2.46 15.97 -4.57
#